data_8954a99a192c4d0cbe3584bef861eae5
#
_entry.id   8954a99a192c4d0cbe3584bef861eae5
#
_cell.length_a   1.000
_cell.length_b   1.000
_cell.length_c   1.000
_cell.angle_alpha   90.00
_cell.angle_beta   90.00
_cell.angle_gamma   90.00
#
_symmetry.space_group_name_H-M   'P 1'
#
loop_
_entity.id
_entity.type
_entity.pdbx_description
1 polymer ?
#
loop_
_entity_poly.entity_id
_entity_poly.type
_entity_poly.pdbx_seq_one_letter_code
_entity_poly.pdbx_strand_id
1 'polypeptide(L)'
;MLSNLLDTVWKELYQVVVGKFYSPATLGQYTRAKGFSQLFSSNLTTVIQRVTYPVLSNIQDDKDRMVSAYRRIIKTTMFIAAISLFLLGAVSEPLLYCLIGPKWHEASVYLPLICVASSLYPLSAINLNMLQVQGRSDLFLGLEVIKKIIALGPLFVGAFVGIMPMLYVNLVTSVIGFFLNSYYSGKYVGYSSWMQLKDIAPSYGVATVVALAVYFFKYLPVSNWFILPIQFVVGTCVFFLFCHITDLYEYNEIKGMVMPMLAKNKHTK
;
A
#
# COMPACT_ATOMS: atom_id res chain seq x y z
N MET A 1 -2.14 23.13 -5.85
CA MET A 1 -3.07 23.61 -4.80
C MET A 1 -4.48 23.04 -4.96
N LEU A 2 -5.14 23.16 -6.13
CA LEU A 2 -6.49 22.67 -6.35
C LEU A 2 -6.64 21.16 -6.12
N SER A 3 -5.67 20.35 -6.57
CA SER A 3 -5.63 18.91 -6.37
C SER A 3 -5.61 18.50 -4.89
N ASN A 4 -4.82 19.19 -4.06
CA ASN A 4 -4.74 18.91 -2.62
C ASN A 4 -6.04 19.27 -1.88
N LEU A 5 -6.70 20.34 -2.29
CA LEU A 5 -8.03 20.71 -1.77
C LEU A 5 -9.07 19.64 -2.13
N LEU A 6 -9.10 19.21 -3.40
CA LEU A 6 -9.98 18.14 -3.85
C LEU A 6 -9.71 16.83 -3.06
N ASP A 7 -8.46 16.49 -2.80
CA ASP A 7 -8.11 15.31 -2.03
C ASP A 7 -8.57 15.38 -0.57
N THR A 8 -8.42 16.55 0.06
CA THR A 8 -8.87 16.75 1.44
C THR A 8 -10.39 16.63 1.54
N VAL A 9 -11.12 17.37 0.69
CA VAL A 9 -12.58 17.29 0.64
C VAL A 9 -13.04 15.85 0.40
N TRP A 10 -12.37 15.12 -0.50
CA TRP A 10 -12.73 13.74 -0.82
C TRP A 10 -12.49 12.75 0.32
N LYS A 11 -11.40 12.92 1.06
CA LYS A 11 -11.12 12.10 2.25
C LYS A 11 -12.18 12.29 3.34
N GLU A 12 -12.62 13.53 3.52
CA GLU A 12 -13.66 13.88 4.48
C GLU A 12 -15.03 13.38 4.05
N LEU A 13 -15.36 13.39 2.75
CA LEU A 13 -16.64 12.87 2.24
C LEU A 13 -16.89 11.41 2.62
N TYR A 14 -15.86 10.55 2.60
CA TYR A 14 -15.99 9.16 3.07
C TYR A 14 -16.41 9.09 4.55
N GLN A 15 -15.81 9.93 5.40
CA GLN A 15 -16.16 9.97 6.81
C GLN A 15 -17.56 10.52 7.04
N VAL A 16 -17.95 11.57 6.28
CA VAL A 16 -19.29 12.17 6.34
C VAL A 16 -20.34 11.16 5.89
N VAL A 17 -20.13 10.43 4.80
CA VAL A 17 -21.07 9.40 4.34
C VAL A 17 -21.19 8.28 5.38
N VAL A 18 -20.09 7.70 5.84
CA VAL A 18 -20.14 6.66 6.87
C VAL A 18 -20.78 7.19 8.14
N GLY A 19 -20.44 8.42 8.58
CA GLY A 19 -21.01 9.03 9.79
C GLY A 19 -22.50 9.35 9.70
N LYS A 20 -23.01 9.60 8.47
CA LYS A 20 -24.45 9.90 8.24
C LYS A 20 -25.32 8.64 8.20
N PHE A 21 -24.80 7.55 7.61
CA PHE A 21 -25.58 6.32 7.38
C PHE A 21 -25.36 5.26 8.44
N TYR A 22 -24.31 5.37 9.26
CA TYR A 22 -23.97 4.40 10.30
C TYR A 22 -23.84 5.04 11.68
N SER A 23 -23.75 4.19 12.70
CA SER A 23 -23.55 4.66 14.07
C SER A 23 -22.16 5.30 14.27
N PRO A 24 -22.02 6.24 15.23
CA PRO A 24 -20.70 6.79 15.60
C PRO A 24 -19.69 5.70 15.99
N ALA A 25 -20.14 4.58 16.57
CA ALA A 25 -19.31 3.44 16.91
C ALA A 25 -18.71 2.80 15.64
N THR A 26 -19.54 2.53 14.65
CA THR A 26 -19.13 1.93 13.37
C THR A 26 -18.19 2.86 12.57
N LEU A 27 -18.47 4.18 12.57
CA LEU A 27 -17.57 5.18 12.01
C LEU A 27 -16.21 5.14 12.72
N GLY A 28 -16.20 5.05 14.04
CA GLY A 28 -14.98 4.92 14.85
C GLY A 28 -14.15 3.69 14.45
N GLN A 29 -14.80 2.53 14.31
CA GLN A 29 -14.17 1.27 13.89
C GLN A 29 -13.49 1.42 12.52
N TYR A 30 -14.24 1.93 11.52
CA TYR A 30 -13.72 2.16 10.17
C TYR A 30 -12.56 3.15 10.15
N THR A 31 -12.72 4.29 10.83
CA THR A 31 -11.68 5.35 10.89
C THR A 31 -10.41 4.84 11.56
N ARG A 32 -10.54 4.01 12.59
CA ARG A 32 -9.40 3.41 13.28
C ARG A 32 -8.65 2.45 12.37
N ALA A 33 -9.35 1.52 11.71
CA ALA A 33 -8.74 0.61 10.74
C ALA A 33 -8.02 1.38 9.61
N LYS A 34 -8.68 2.39 9.03
CA LYS A 34 -8.10 3.25 8.01
C LYS A 34 -6.84 3.97 8.51
N GLY A 35 -6.86 4.49 9.74
CA GLY A 35 -5.72 5.17 10.35
C GLY A 35 -4.48 4.27 10.46
N PHE A 36 -4.64 3.03 10.92
CA PHE A 36 -3.54 2.06 10.98
C PHE A 36 -2.93 1.77 9.59
N SER A 37 -3.76 1.53 8.58
CA SER A 37 -3.28 1.32 7.22
C SER A 37 -2.55 2.56 6.66
N GLN A 38 -3.05 3.76 6.94
CA GLN A 38 -2.45 5.02 6.49
C GLN A 38 -1.07 5.28 7.09
N LEU A 39 -0.79 4.84 8.32
CA LEU A 39 0.54 4.97 8.93
C LEU A 39 1.64 4.36 8.04
N PHE A 40 1.35 3.27 7.36
CA PHE A 40 2.30 2.61 6.47
C PHE A 40 2.17 3.14 5.02
N SER A 41 0.97 3.14 4.45
CA SER A 41 0.79 3.47 3.04
C SER A 41 1.08 4.94 2.70
N SER A 42 0.61 5.90 3.53
CA SER A 42 0.81 7.31 3.23
C SER A 42 2.22 7.80 3.52
N ASN A 43 2.84 7.32 4.61
CA ASN A 43 4.22 7.68 4.93
C ASN A 43 5.19 7.14 3.86
N LEU A 44 5.03 5.86 3.48
CA LEU A 44 5.82 5.26 2.40
C LEU A 44 5.64 6.05 1.10
N THR A 45 4.40 6.35 0.73
CA THR A 45 4.09 7.12 -0.49
C THR A 45 4.74 8.51 -0.46
N THR A 46 4.65 9.22 0.67
CA THR A 46 5.23 10.56 0.80
C THR A 46 6.75 10.53 0.64
N VAL A 47 7.42 9.57 1.26
CA VAL A 47 8.89 9.40 1.12
C VAL A 47 9.24 9.11 -0.33
N ILE A 48 8.55 8.17 -0.95
CA ILE A 48 8.80 7.77 -2.34
C ILE A 48 8.55 8.93 -3.32
N GLN A 49 7.47 9.67 -3.18
CA GLN A 49 7.20 10.82 -4.03
C GLN A 49 8.30 11.89 -3.96
N ARG A 50 8.80 12.18 -2.75
CA ARG A 50 9.88 13.15 -2.55
C ARG A 50 11.20 12.74 -3.21
N VAL A 51 11.47 11.45 -3.31
CA VAL A 51 12.70 10.92 -3.90
C VAL A 51 12.54 10.67 -5.41
N THR A 52 11.40 10.13 -5.82
CA THR A 52 11.16 9.69 -7.20
C THR A 52 11.15 10.84 -8.19
N TYR A 53 10.47 11.93 -7.86
CA TYR A 53 10.33 13.06 -8.79
C TYR A 53 11.70 13.68 -9.17
N PRO A 54 12.57 14.10 -8.22
CA PRO A 54 13.86 14.69 -8.57
C PRO A 54 14.80 13.69 -9.24
N VAL A 55 14.79 12.41 -8.83
CA VAL A 55 15.64 11.39 -9.44
C VAL A 55 15.27 11.18 -10.92
N LEU A 56 13.99 11.03 -11.22
CA LEU A 56 13.52 10.80 -12.59
C LEU A 56 13.65 12.07 -13.47
N SER A 57 13.42 13.26 -12.91
CA SER A 57 13.61 14.53 -13.62
C SER A 57 15.06 14.75 -14.07
N ASN A 58 16.03 14.36 -13.22
CA ASN A 58 17.45 14.53 -13.56
C ASN A 58 17.95 13.62 -14.69
N ILE A 59 17.21 12.57 -15.01
CA ILE A 59 17.57 11.59 -16.06
C ILE A 59 16.53 11.52 -17.18
N GLN A 60 15.64 12.50 -17.27
CA GLN A 60 14.50 12.49 -18.23
C GLN A 60 14.93 12.43 -19.69
N ASP A 61 16.12 12.95 -20.01
CA ASP A 61 16.66 13.00 -21.38
C ASP A 61 17.28 11.66 -21.84
N ASP A 62 17.59 10.76 -20.89
CA ASP A 62 18.07 9.40 -21.15
C ASP A 62 16.95 8.38 -20.91
N LYS A 63 16.27 8.01 -22.00
CA LYS A 63 15.08 7.16 -21.94
C LYS A 63 15.35 5.78 -21.31
N ASP A 64 16.45 5.13 -21.68
CA ASP A 64 16.75 3.78 -21.21
C ASP A 64 17.11 3.78 -19.72
N ARG A 65 17.89 4.76 -19.30
CA ARG A 65 18.23 4.97 -17.89
C ARG A 65 17.00 5.33 -17.06
N MET A 66 16.12 6.16 -17.59
CA MET A 66 14.88 6.54 -16.94
C MET A 66 13.95 5.34 -16.75
N VAL A 67 13.75 4.50 -17.77
CA VAL A 67 12.94 3.27 -17.70
C VAL A 67 13.50 2.33 -16.65
N SER A 68 14.82 2.12 -16.65
CA SER A 68 15.50 1.23 -15.70
C SER A 68 15.35 1.72 -14.26
N ALA A 69 15.55 3.02 -14.00
CA ALA A 69 15.37 3.64 -12.70
C ALA A 69 13.91 3.57 -12.24
N TYR A 70 12.96 3.88 -13.11
CA TYR A 70 11.53 3.84 -12.84
C TYR A 70 11.07 2.43 -12.45
N ARG A 71 11.49 1.41 -13.20
CA ARG A 71 11.23 0.00 -12.92
C ARG A 71 11.80 -0.42 -11.57
N ARG A 72 13.03 -0.02 -11.26
CA ARG A 72 13.69 -0.29 -9.98
C ARG A 72 12.93 0.32 -8.82
N ILE A 73 12.54 1.59 -8.92
CA ILE A 73 11.76 2.29 -7.90
C ILE A 73 10.42 1.58 -7.65
N ILE A 74 9.69 1.20 -8.70
CA ILE A 74 8.43 0.46 -8.58
C ILE A 74 8.65 -0.86 -7.84
N LYS A 75 9.60 -1.69 -8.28
CA LYS A 75 9.86 -3.00 -7.68
C LYS A 75 10.19 -2.90 -6.20
N THR A 76 11.17 -2.08 -5.84
CA THR A 76 11.62 -1.92 -4.45
C THR A 76 10.51 -1.34 -3.55
N THR A 77 9.78 -0.32 -4.04
CA THR A 77 8.68 0.28 -3.28
C THR A 77 7.55 -0.70 -3.05
N MET A 78 7.16 -1.43 -4.09
CA MET A 78 6.04 -2.37 -4.01
C MET A 78 6.37 -3.59 -3.16
N PHE A 79 7.63 -4.02 -3.13
CA PHE A 79 8.10 -5.04 -2.20
C PHE A 79 7.90 -4.60 -0.74
N ILE A 80 8.35 -3.40 -0.38
CA ILE A 80 8.17 -2.86 0.98
C ILE A 80 6.68 -2.66 1.31
N ALA A 81 5.91 -2.09 0.38
CA ALA A 81 4.48 -1.83 0.58
C ALA A 81 3.68 -3.12 0.76
N ALA A 82 3.90 -4.12 -0.09
CA ALA A 82 3.19 -5.39 -0.03
C ALA A 82 3.46 -6.10 1.29
N ILE A 83 4.73 -6.27 1.67
CA ILE A 83 5.10 -6.98 2.89
C ILE A 83 4.57 -6.27 4.14
N SER A 84 4.78 -4.95 4.25
CA SER A 84 4.35 -4.21 5.45
C SER A 84 2.82 -4.19 5.61
N LEU A 85 2.07 -3.95 4.53
CA LEU A 85 0.61 -3.86 4.61
C LEU A 85 -0.08 -5.23 4.70
N PHE A 86 0.44 -6.26 4.04
CA PHE A 86 -0.10 -7.62 4.15
C PHE A 86 0.15 -8.21 5.55
N LEU A 87 1.35 -7.99 6.12
CA LEU A 87 1.62 -8.36 7.51
C LEU A 87 0.73 -7.61 8.49
N LEU A 88 0.56 -6.28 8.32
CA LEU A 88 -0.33 -5.49 9.15
C LEU A 88 -1.77 -6.03 9.11
N GLY A 89 -2.25 -6.40 7.92
CA GLY A 89 -3.56 -7.04 7.75
C GLY A 89 -3.64 -8.41 8.44
N ALA A 90 -2.60 -9.22 8.36
CA ALA A 90 -2.57 -10.56 8.95
C ALA A 90 -2.56 -10.55 10.48
N VAL A 91 -1.87 -9.60 11.09
CA VAL A 91 -1.79 -9.45 12.56
C VAL A 91 -2.87 -8.53 13.12
N SER A 92 -3.84 -8.09 12.31
CA SER A 92 -4.82 -7.04 12.67
C SER A 92 -5.54 -7.29 13.98
N GLU A 93 -6.03 -8.51 14.22
CA GLU A 93 -6.82 -8.86 15.39
C GLU A 93 -6.01 -8.82 16.70
N PRO A 94 -4.91 -9.58 16.86
CA PRO A 94 -4.12 -9.50 18.10
C PRO A 94 -3.45 -8.14 18.27
N LEU A 95 -3.06 -7.46 17.17
CA LEU A 95 -2.46 -6.13 17.23
C LEU A 95 -3.44 -5.10 17.81
N LEU A 96 -4.65 -5.01 17.27
CA LEU A 96 -5.63 -4.04 17.73
C LEU A 96 -6.12 -4.37 19.14
N TYR A 97 -6.29 -5.66 19.44
CA TYR A 97 -6.64 -6.09 20.79
C TYR A 97 -5.61 -5.64 21.83
N CYS A 98 -4.32 -5.89 21.57
CA CYS A 98 -3.23 -5.54 22.49
C CYS A 98 -2.99 -4.03 22.59
N LEU A 99 -3.10 -3.27 21.49
CA LEU A 99 -2.78 -1.84 21.47
C LEU A 99 -3.92 -0.95 21.96
N ILE A 100 -5.16 -1.26 21.62
CA ILE A 100 -6.30 -0.36 21.83
C ILE A 100 -7.52 -1.04 22.49
N GLY A 101 -7.43 -2.36 22.71
CA GLY A 101 -8.39 -3.13 23.49
C GLY A 101 -9.50 -3.81 22.66
N PRO A 102 -10.29 -4.70 23.30
CA PRO A 102 -11.23 -5.61 22.64
C PRO A 102 -12.42 -4.91 21.97
N LYS A 103 -12.74 -3.68 22.36
CA LYS A 103 -13.83 -2.90 21.76
C LYS A 103 -13.62 -2.59 20.27
N TRP A 104 -12.41 -2.77 19.74
CA TRP A 104 -12.04 -2.48 18.36
C TRP A 104 -12.02 -3.72 17.45
N HIS A 105 -12.80 -4.74 17.80
CA HIS A 105 -12.87 -5.99 17.06
C HIS A 105 -13.32 -5.79 15.59
N GLU A 106 -14.34 -4.97 15.31
CA GLU A 106 -14.78 -4.72 13.94
C GLU A 106 -13.68 -4.03 13.10
N ALA A 107 -12.90 -3.13 13.71
CA ALA A 107 -11.76 -2.51 13.03
C ALA A 107 -10.74 -3.55 12.59
N SER A 108 -10.51 -4.63 13.36
CA SER A 108 -9.61 -5.72 12.99
C SER A 108 -10.11 -6.53 11.81
N VAL A 109 -11.43 -6.61 11.61
CA VAL A 109 -12.04 -7.25 10.43
C VAL A 109 -11.93 -6.38 9.18
N TYR A 110 -12.02 -5.05 9.32
CA TYR A 110 -11.89 -4.11 8.19
C TYR A 110 -10.45 -3.92 7.73
N LEU A 111 -9.50 -3.95 8.66
CA LEU A 111 -8.10 -3.62 8.42
C LEU A 111 -7.43 -4.46 7.32
N PRO A 112 -7.60 -5.79 7.21
CA PRO A 112 -6.99 -6.57 6.13
C PRO A 112 -7.39 -6.11 4.73
N LEU A 113 -8.69 -5.88 4.48
CA LEU A 113 -9.19 -5.40 3.19
C LEU A 113 -8.67 -4.00 2.85
N ILE A 114 -8.64 -3.11 3.85
CA ILE A 114 -8.07 -1.76 3.69
C ILE A 114 -6.59 -1.83 3.38
N CYS A 115 -5.82 -2.71 4.03
CA CYS A 115 -4.40 -2.89 3.78
C CYS A 115 -4.11 -3.38 2.35
N VAL A 116 -4.85 -4.37 1.86
CA VAL A 116 -4.70 -4.87 0.48
C VAL A 116 -5.01 -3.76 -0.53
N ALA A 117 -6.10 -3.01 -0.36
CA ALA A 117 -6.43 -1.89 -1.23
C ALA A 117 -5.36 -0.77 -1.17
N SER A 118 -4.86 -0.46 0.02
CA SER A 118 -3.87 0.60 0.24
C SER A 118 -2.48 0.23 -0.24
N SER A 119 -2.17 -1.06 -0.43
CA SER A 119 -0.86 -1.51 -0.92
C SER A 119 -0.58 -1.05 -2.35
N LEU A 120 -1.61 -0.77 -3.15
CA LEU A 120 -1.50 -0.23 -4.51
C LEU A 120 -1.32 1.30 -4.56
N TYR A 121 -1.48 1.98 -3.43
CA TYR A 121 -1.42 3.45 -3.39
C TYR A 121 -0.04 4.01 -3.75
N PRO A 122 1.11 3.48 -3.23
CA PRO A 122 2.43 3.93 -3.64
C PRO A 122 2.68 3.78 -5.14
N LEU A 123 2.23 2.69 -5.75
CA LEU A 123 2.37 2.45 -7.18
C LEU A 123 1.63 3.49 -8.01
N SER A 124 0.39 3.81 -7.62
CA SER A 124 -0.39 4.88 -8.24
C SER A 124 0.33 6.23 -8.16
N ALA A 125 0.94 6.54 -7.02
CA ALA A 125 1.69 7.78 -6.83
C ALA A 125 2.94 7.86 -7.70
N ILE A 126 3.70 6.76 -7.84
CA ILE A 126 4.89 6.69 -8.70
C ILE A 126 4.49 6.88 -10.18
N ASN A 127 3.40 6.22 -10.62
CA ASN A 127 2.88 6.37 -11.99
C ASN A 127 2.45 7.82 -12.28
N LEU A 128 1.80 8.49 -11.34
CA LEU A 128 1.41 9.89 -11.47
C LEU A 128 2.61 10.84 -11.48
N ASN A 129 3.63 10.60 -10.64
CA ASN A 129 4.87 11.36 -10.67
C ASN A 129 5.57 11.26 -12.03
N MET A 130 5.54 10.08 -12.65
CA MET A 130 6.12 9.89 -13.99
C MET A 130 5.42 10.78 -15.03
N LEU A 131 4.11 10.94 -14.99
CA LEU A 131 3.39 11.87 -15.88
C LEU A 131 3.82 13.32 -15.66
N GLN A 132 4.08 13.72 -14.43
CA GLN A 132 4.58 15.06 -14.11
C GLN A 132 6.01 15.27 -14.64
N VAL A 133 6.90 14.27 -14.50
CA VAL A 133 8.26 14.30 -15.06
C VAL A 133 8.22 14.45 -16.59
N GLN A 134 7.23 13.81 -17.25
CA GLN A 134 7.01 13.93 -18.70
C GLN A 134 6.29 15.24 -19.11
N GLY A 135 6.08 16.18 -18.19
CA GLY A 135 5.37 17.44 -18.44
C GLY A 135 3.87 17.30 -18.70
N ARG A 136 3.27 16.11 -18.48
CA ARG A 136 1.88 15.81 -18.77
C ARG A 136 0.96 16.04 -17.55
N SER A 137 1.00 17.28 -17.04
CA SER A 137 0.11 17.70 -15.93
C SER A 137 -1.37 17.69 -16.30
N ASP A 138 -1.70 17.80 -17.59
CA ASP A 138 -3.02 17.64 -18.14
C ASP A 138 -3.60 16.24 -17.85
N LEU A 139 -2.83 15.20 -18.14
CA LEU A 139 -3.21 13.81 -17.88
C LEU A 139 -3.26 13.51 -16.38
N PHE A 140 -2.30 14.05 -15.62
CA PHE A 140 -2.32 13.93 -14.16
C PHE A 140 -3.65 14.42 -13.58
N LEU A 141 -4.08 15.64 -13.93
CA LEU A 141 -5.34 16.19 -13.43
C LEU A 141 -6.56 15.40 -13.93
N GLY A 142 -6.58 15.03 -15.21
CA GLY A 142 -7.66 14.23 -15.79
C GLY A 142 -7.83 12.87 -15.08
N LEU A 143 -6.74 12.17 -14.81
CA LEU A 143 -6.76 10.90 -14.09
C LEU A 143 -7.23 11.06 -12.64
N GLU A 144 -6.80 12.13 -11.95
CA GLU A 144 -7.28 12.41 -10.60
C GLU A 144 -8.82 12.64 -10.61
N VAL A 145 -9.35 13.39 -11.55
CA VAL A 145 -10.80 13.59 -11.68
C VAL A 145 -11.54 12.28 -11.96
N ILE A 146 -11.06 11.47 -12.92
CA ILE A 146 -11.67 10.18 -13.25
C ILE A 146 -11.68 9.25 -12.02
N LYS A 147 -10.58 9.17 -11.29
CA LYS A 147 -10.49 8.35 -10.06
C LYS A 147 -11.47 8.84 -8.99
N LYS A 148 -11.69 10.14 -8.85
CA LYS A 148 -12.69 10.68 -7.92
C LYS A 148 -14.11 10.26 -8.32
N ILE A 149 -14.42 10.27 -9.61
CA ILE A 149 -15.73 9.80 -10.11
C ILE A 149 -15.91 8.31 -9.81
N ILE A 150 -14.90 7.48 -10.09
CA ILE A 150 -14.94 6.04 -9.80
C ILE A 150 -15.08 5.79 -8.30
N ALA A 151 -14.42 6.59 -7.46
CA ALA A 151 -14.48 6.47 -6.00
C ALA A 151 -15.85 6.85 -5.39
N LEU A 152 -16.78 7.42 -6.17
CA LEU A 152 -18.19 7.53 -5.77
C LEU A 152 -18.86 6.16 -5.63
N GLY A 153 -18.46 5.17 -6.43
CA GLY A 153 -19.02 3.82 -6.39
C GLY A 153 -18.96 3.17 -5.00
N PRO A 154 -17.78 3.03 -4.37
CA PRO A 154 -17.68 2.56 -2.99
C PRO A 154 -18.51 3.38 -1.99
N LEU A 155 -18.58 4.71 -2.16
CA LEU A 155 -19.41 5.57 -1.30
C LEU A 155 -20.89 5.23 -1.38
N PHE A 156 -21.43 5.07 -2.59
CA PHE A 156 -22.83 4.67 -2.79
C PHE A 156 -23.08 3.28 -2.19
N VAL A 157 -22.20 2.32 -2.45
CA VAL A 157 -22.33 0.97 -1.86
C VAL A 157 -22.27 1.04 -0.33
N GLY A 158 -21.36 1.87 0.22
CA GLY A 158 -21.27 2.11 1.64
C GLY A 158 -22.55 2.70 2.24
N ALA A 159 -23.18 3.64 1.55
CA ALA A 159 -24.40 4.29 2.02
C ALA A 159 -25.62 3.35 2.05
N PHE A 160 -25.77 2.45 1.07
CA PHE A 160 -26.98 1.68 0.87
C PHE A 160 -26.88 0.18 1.17
N VAL A 161 -25.67 -0.41 1.10
CA VAL A 161 -25.50 -1.85 1.22
C VAL A 161 -24.74 -2.25 2.48
N GLY A 162 -23.68 -1.52 2.84
CA GLY A 162 -22.91 -1.83 4.04
C GLY A 162 -21.42 -1.52 3.91
N ILE A 163 -20.72 -1.51 5.07
CA ILE A 163 -19.27 -1.20 5.11
C ILE A 163 -18.44 -2.31 4.46
N MET A 164 -18.73 -3.57 4.72
CA MET A 164 -17.97 -4.68 4.11
C MET A 164 -18.07 -4.67 2.57
N PRO A 165 -19.25 -4.58 1.95
CA PRO A 165 -19.37 -4.40 0.50
C PRO A 165 -18.63 -3.14 -0.01
N MET A 166 -18.69 -2.02 0.72
CA MET A 166 -17.90 -0.81 0.40
C MET A 166 -16.40 -1.11 0.31
N LEU A 167 -15.86 -1.87 1.26
CA LEU A 167 -14.43 -2.23 1.27
C LEU A 167 -14.05 -3.11 0.07
N TYR A 168 -14.89 -4.07 -0.31
CA TYR A 168 -14.67 -4.88 -1.51
C TYR A 168 -14.70 -4.03 -2.79
N VAL A 169 -15.67 -3.15 -2.92
CA VAL A 169 -15.75 -2.24 -4.09
C VAL A 169 -14.55 -1.28 -4.09
N ASN A 170 -14.10 -0.82 -2.91
CA ASN A 170 -12.90 0.01 -2.80
C ASN A 170 -11.63 -0.73 -3.25
N LEU A 171 -11.52 -2.02 -2.97
CA LEU A 171 -10.42 -2.85 -3.47
C LEU A 171 -10.45 -2.93 -5.01
N VAL A 172 -11.62 -3.19 -5.59
CA VAL A 172 -11.80 -3.22 -7.05
C VAL A 172 -11.45 -1.86 -7.68
N THR A 173 -11.91 -0.77 -7.10
CA THR A 173 -11.60 0.59 -7.61
C THR A 173 -10.11 0.93 -7.47
N SER A 174 -9.41 0.41 -6.46
CA SER A 174 -7.95 0.56 -6.32
C SER A 174 -7.20 -0.15 -7.46
N VAL A 175 -7.66 -1.34 -7.84
CA VAL A 175 -7.11 -2.07 -9.00
C VAL A 175 -7.39 -1.34 -10.31
N ILE A 176 -8.61 -0.83 -10.51
CA ILE A 176 -8.95 0.00 -11.69
C ILE A 176 -8.05 1.25 -11.73
N GLY A 177 -7.87 1.91 -10.60
CA GLY A 177 -6.98 3.08 -10.48
C GLY A 177 -5.53 2.77 -10.85
N PHE A 178 -5.02 1.59 -10.46
CA PHE A 178 -3.71 1.11 -10.91
C PHE A 178 -3.64 1.02 -12.42
N PHE A 179 -4.58 0.33 -13.07
CA PHE A 179 -4.55 0.17 -14.54
C PHE A 179 -4.69 1.50 -15.27
N LEU A 180 -5.52 2.42 -14.79
CA LEU A 180 -5.64 3.76 -15.35
C LEU A 180 -4.32 4.53 -15.30
N ASN A 181 -3.69 4.59 -14.12
CA ASN A 181 -2.44 5.33 -13.94
C ASN A 181 -1.28 4.70 -14.72
N SER A 182 -1.15 3.37 -14.67
CA SER A 182 -0.07 2.64 -15.33
C SER A 182 -0.20 2.60 -16.86
N TYR A 183 -1.42 2.64 -17.40
CA TYR A 183 -1.65 2.72 -18.84
C TYR A 183 -1.06 4.01 -19.43
N TYR A 184 -1.41 5.15 -18.82
CA TYR A 184 -0.94 6.44 -19.34
C TYR A 184 0.55 6.64 -19.09
N SER A 185 1.08 6.35 -17.91
CA SER A 185 2.52 6.45 -17.65
C SER A 185 3.32 5.48 -18.52
N GLY A 186 2.84 4.25 -18.70
CA GLY A 186 3.49 3.23 -19.50
C GLY A 186 3.55 3.58 -20.99
N LYS A 187 2.55 4.26 -21.53
CA LYS A 187 2.52 4.73 -22.92
C LYS A 187 3.67 5.70 -23.22
N TYR A 188 4.02 6.58 -22.31
CA TYR A 188 5.09 7.56 -22.50
C TYR A 188 6.49 6.98 -22.26
N VAL A 189 6.60 6.04 -21.33
CA VAL A 189 7.90 5.50 -20.90
C VAL A 189 8.24 4.18 -21.61
N GLY A 190 7.24 3.47 -22.15
CA GLY A 190 7.44 2.15 -22.75
C GLY A 190 7.41 1.00 -21.72
N TYR A 191 6.92 1.27 -20.50
CA TYR A 191 6.80 0.29 -19.42
C TYR A 191 5.32 0.03 -19.10
N SER A 192 4.71 -0.91 -19.82
CA SER A 192 3.26 -1.16 -19.81
C SER A 192 2.74 -1.63 -18.45
N SER A 193 1.41 -1.49 -18.24
CA SER A 193 0.72 -1.99 -17.04
C SER A 193 0.98 -3.48 -16.78
N TRP A 194 1.03 -4.28 -17.85
CA TRP A 194 1.31 -5.71 -17.75
C TRP A 194 2.73 -6.00 -17.29
N MET A 195 3.71 -5.24 -17.78
CA MET A 195 5.10 -5.36 -17.32
C MET A 195 5.23 -4.97 -15.85
N GLN A 196 4.54 -3.89 -15.42
CA GLN A 196 4.49 -3.49 -14.02
C GLN A 196 3.88 -4.59 -13.15
N LEU A 197 2.74 -5.17 -13.57
CA LEU A 197 2.09 -6.26 -12.85
C LEU A 197 3.01 -7.48 -12.71
N LYS A 198 3.69 -7.88 -13.80
CA LYS A 198 4.63 -8.99 -13.80
C LYS A 198 5.81 -8.76 -12.86
N ASP A 199 6.30 -7.52 -12.79
CA ASP A 199 7.44 -7.17 -11.94
C ASP A 199 7.08 -7.13 -10.45
N ILE A 200 5.85 -6.74 -10.08
CA ILE A 200 5.42 -6.70 -8.68
C ILE A 200 4.84 -8.04 -8.19
N ALA A 201 4.41 -8.92 -9.10
CA ALA A 201 3.76 -10.17 -8.74
C ALA A 201 4.59 -11.07 -7.79
N PRO A 202 5.92 -11.24 -7.95
CA PRO A 202 6.73 -12.02 -7.02
C PRO A 202 6.68 -11.46 -5.59
N SER A 203 6.80 -10.14 -5.44
CA SER A 203 6.74 -9.45 -4.14
C SER A 203 5.39 -9.64 -3.46
N TYR A 204 4.29 -9.54 -4.22
CA TYR A 204 2.94 -9.81 -3.73
C TYR A 204 2.74 -11.28 -3.39
N GLY A 205 3.34 -12.20 -4.16
CA GLY A 205 3.33 -13.63 -3.87
C GLY A 205 3.96 -13.95 -2.51
N VAL A 206 5.18 -13.44 -2.27
CA VAL A 206 5.86 -13.61 -0.99
C VAL A 206 5.07 -12.95 0.15
N ALA A 207 4.59 -11.72 -0.03
CA ALA A 207 3.78 -11.03 0.97
C ALA A 207 2.51 -11.82 1.33
N THR A 208 1.83 -12.41 0.35
CA THR A 208 0.64 -13.24 0.56
C THR A 208 0.98 -14.50 1.35
N VAL A 209 2.04 -15.22 0.99
CA VAL A 209 2.44 -16.45 1.70
C VAL A 209 2.80 -16.14 3.15
N VAL A 210 3.60 -15.08 3.38
CA VAL A 210 3.97 -14.66 4.73
C VAL A 210 2.74 -14.25 5.54
N ALA A 211 1.84 -13.46 4.96
CA ALA A 211 0.60 -13.03 5.60
C ALA A 211 -0.31 -14.21 5.96
N LEU A 212 -0.47 -15.18 5.05
CA LEU A 212 -1.26 -16.39 5.31
C LEU A 212 -0.64 -17.24 6.43
N ALA A 213 0.68 -17.46 6.39
CA ALA A 213 1.38 -18.19 7.44
C ALA A 213 1.15 -17.56 8.82
N VAL A 214 1.27 -16.24 8.90
CA VAL A 214 1.04 -15.47 10.14
C VAL A 214 -0.44 -15.49 10.55
N TYR A 215 -1.36 -15.34 9.61
CA TYR A 215 -2.80 -15.29 9.88
C TYR A 215 -3.33 -16.58 10.51
N PHE A 216 -2.82 -17.75 10.10
CA PHE A 216 -3.27 -19.03 10.66
C PHE A 216 -2.98 -19.18 12.17
N PHE A 217 -1.99 -18.46 12.68
CA PHE A 217 -1.70 -18.49 14.13
C PHE A 217 -2.76 -17.83 15.02
N LYS A 218 -3.68 -17.06 14.44
CA LYS A 218 -4.81 -16.50 15.21
C LYS A 218 -5.77 -17.56 15.76
N TYR A 219 -5.79 -18.77 15.17
CA TYR A 219 -6.64 -19.87 15.60
C TYR A 219 -6.07 -20.68 16.76
N LEU A 220 -4.86 -20.36 17.23
CA LEU A 220 -4.32 -21.01 18.42
C LEU A 220 -5.14 -20.64 19.66
N PRO A 221 -5.45 -21.63 20.54
CA PRO A 221 -6.23 -21.41 21.77
C PRO A 221 -5.39 -20.73 22.86
N VAL A 222 -4.77 -19.60 22.55
CA VAL A 222 -3.93 -18.79 23.45
C VAL A 222 -4.34 -17.33 23.42
N SER A 223 -4.00 -16.59 24.48
CA SER A 223 -4.32 -15.16 24.56
C SER A 223 -3.62 -14.35 23.44
N ASN A 224 -4.30 -13.29 22.97
CA ASN A 224 -3.76 -12.38 21.97
C ASN A 224 -2.40 -11.78 22.33
N TRP A 225 -2.08 -11.65 23.61
CA TRP A 225 -0.78 -11.19 24.12
C TRP A 225 0.37 -12.14 23.76
N PHE A 226 0.11 -13.45 23.67
CA PHE A 226 1.10 -14.44 23.23
C PHE A 226 1.06 -14.65 21.71
N ILE A 227 -0.10 -14.52 21.07
CA ILE A 227 -0.26 -14.68 19.62
C ILE A 227 0.57 -13.62 18.88
N LEU A 228 0.53 -12.36 19.31
CA LEU A 228 1.23 -11.27 18.62
C LEU A 228 2.75 -11.47 18.54
N PRO A 229 3.49 -11.79 19.63
CA PRO A 229 4.92 -12.12 19.55
C PRO A 229 5.20 -13.34 18.67
N ILE A 230 4.38 -14.40 18.77
CA ILE A 230 4.52 -15.60 17.93
C ILE A 230 4.38 -15.25 16.46
N GLN A 231 3.36 -14.48 16.10
CA GLN A 231 3.14 -14.03 14.72
C GLN A 231 4.30 -13.18 14.21
N PHE A 232 4.90 -12.34 15.04
CA PHE A 232 6.06 -11.54 14.69
C PHE A 232 7.28 -12.42 14.39
N VAL A 233 7.58 -13.40 15.25
CA VAL A 233 8.70 -14.33 15.06
C VAL A 233 8.47 -15.19 13.80
N VAL A 234 7.29 -15.80 13.67
CA VAL A 234 6.95 -16.62 12.50
C VAL A 234 6.99 -15.79 11.23
N GLY A 235 6.39 -14.60 11.22
CA GLY A 235 6.39 -13.71 10.06
C GLY A 235 7.81 -13.35 9.61
N THR A 236 8.69 -13.06 10.58
CA THR A 236 10.10 -12.77 10.30
C THR A 236 10.82 -13.99 9.73
N CYS A 237 10.66 -15.16 10.34
CA CYS A 237 11.30 -16.40 9.87
C CYS A 237 10.81 -16.77 8.46
N VAL A 238 9.49 -16.77 8.23
CA VAL A 238 8.90 -17.12 6.93
C VAL A 238 9.32 -16.10 5.87
N PHE A 239 9.34 -14.81 6.21
CA PHE A 239 9.80 -13.76 5.30
C PHE A 239 11.24 -13.99 4.83
N PHE A 240 12.20 -14.18 5.76
CA PHE A 240 13.59 -14.40 5.37
C PHE A 240 13.77 -15.72 4.62
N LEU A 241 13.07 -16.78 5.01
CA LEU A 241 13.11 -18.06 4.32
C LEU A 241 12.65 -17.93 2.86
N PHE A 242 11.48 -17.31 2.63
CA PHE A 242 10.95 -17.13 1.28
C PHE A 242 11.76 -16.16 0.44
N CYS A 243 12.27 -15.06 1.02
CA CYS A 243 13.16 -14.15 0.30
C CYS A 243 14.47 -14.83 -0.11
N HIS A 244 14.97 -15.78 0.70
CA HIS A 244 16.17 -16.55 0.37
C HIS A 244 15.90 -17.61 -0.71
N ILE A 245 14.76 -18.31 -0.63
CA ILE A 245 14.39 -19.35 -1.61
C ILE A 245 14.07 -18.74 -2.98
N THR A 246 13.38 -17.61 -3.01
CA THR A 246 12.95 -16.97 -4.26
C THR A 246 14.02 -16.08 -4.89
N ASP A 247 15.16 -15.87 -4.19
CA ASP A 247 16.27 -15.00 -4.63
C ASP A 247 15.78 -13.65 -5.21
N LEU A 248 14.83 -13.02 -4.49
CA LEU A 248 14.21 -11.79 -4.96
C LEU A 248 15.25 -10.67 -5.13
N TYR A 249 15.27 -10.09 -6.33
CA TYR A 249 16.13 -8.96 -6.66
C TYR A 249 16.00 -7.81 -5.64
N GLU A 250 14.78 -7.46 -5.27
CA GLU A 250 14.47 -6.37 -4.33
C GLU A 250 15.03 -6.63 -2.93
N TYR A 251 14.96 -7.86 -2.47
CA TYR A 251 15.54 -8.26 -1.19
C TYR A 251 17.07 -8.14 -1.21
N ASN A 252 17.71 -8.65 -2.26
CA ASN A 252 19.17 -8.59 -2.42
C ASN A 252 19.66 -7.15 -2.56
N GLU A 253 18.91 -6.31 -3.27
CA GLU A 253 19.18 -4.89 -3.41
C GLU A 253 19.12 -4.16 -2.07
N ILE A 254 18.05 -4.35 -1.30
CA ILE A 254 17.91 -3.74 0.05
C ILE A 254 18.99 -4.25 0.99
N LYS A 255 19.28 -5.54 0.97
CA LYS A 255 20.35 -6.15 1.75
C LYS A 255 21.71 -5.52 1.43
N GLY A 256 22.02 -5.34 0.13
CA GLY A 256 23.24 -4.68 -0.33
C GLY A 256 23.38 -3.23 0.10
N MET A 257 22.27 -2.50 0.27
CA MET A 257 22.26 -1.13 0.79
C MET A 257 22.41 -1.06 2.31
N VAL A 258 21.73 -1.94 3.04
CA VAL A 258 21.65 -1.90 4.52
C VAL A 258 22.91 -2.49 5.18
N MET A 259 23.45 -3.59 4.65
CA MET A 259 24.63 -4.25 5.24
C MET A 259 25.84 -3.33 5.37
N PRO A 260 26.25 -2.53 4.37
CA PRO A 260 27.37 -1.60 4.52
C PRO A 260 27.11 -0.50 5.55
N MET A 261 25.87 -0.03 5.70
CA MET A 261 25.50 0.97 6.69
C MET A 261 25.62 0.44 8.12
N LEU A 262 25.21 -0.81 8.34
CA LEU A 262 25.34 -1.49 9.65
C LEU A 262 26.81 -1.80 9.98
N ALA A 263 27.62 -2.17 8.98
CA ALA A 263 29.04 -2.41 9.17
C ALA A 263 29.82 -1.14 9.55
N LYS A 264 29.48 0.00 8.93
CA LYS A 264 30.10 1.30 9.20
C LYS A 264 29.82 1.81 10.62
N ASN A 265 28.64 1.53 11.17
CA ASN A 265 28.28 1.91 12.55
C ASN A 265 28.97 1.06 13.64
N LYS A 266 29.51 -0.11 13.29
CA LYS A 266 30.31 -0.94 14.24
C LYS A 266 31.73 -0.44 14.45
N HIS A 267 32.26 0.37 13.54
CA HIS A 267 33.63 0.93 13.64
C HIS A 267 33.67 2.33 14.27
N THR A 268 32.53 2.90 14.65
CA THR A 268 32.42 4.22 15.28
C THR A 268 32.04 4.16 16.77
N LYS A 269 32.02 2.98 17.37
CA LYS A 269 31.96 2.75 18.82
C LYS A 269 33.26 2.10 19.27
#